data_94c183070fc94b8b37ddcccdffb22bb7
#
_entry.id   94c183070fc94b8b37ddcccdffb22bb7
#
_cell.length_a   1.000
_cell.length_b   1.000
_cell.length_c   1.000
_cell.angle_alpha   90.00
_cell.angle_beta   90.00
_cell.angle_gamma   90.00
#
_symmetry.space_group_name_H-M   'P 1'
#
loop_
_entity.id
_entity.type
_entity.pdbx_description
1 polymer ?
#
loop_
_entity_poly.entity_id
_entity_poly.type
_entity_poly.pdbx_seq_one_letter_code
_entity_poly.pdbx_strand_id
1 'polypeptide(L)'
;MGMRMRLKSSFNVSSFSAANQVILNALKKYGMIMADNGSSMYISGAPDPNWDNSDLHNLGSVTASDFEVVQMNPIYTAANVPSGSSPAIASFTASSQSISAGTPVTLSWNVSGASYLIVSPDLGAVRGASAVVSPTQSTTYTIYATNAFGRTTATINITVH
;
A
#
# COMPACT_ATOMS: atom_id res chain seq x y z
N MET A 1 6.00 -6.09 18.33
CA MET A 1 5.71 -6.51 16.95
C MET A 1 6.47 -5.62 15.98
N GLY A 2 6.67 -6.05 14.73
CA GLY A 2 7.43 -5.27 13.74
C GLY A 2 8.95 -5.51 13.74
N MET A 3 9.46 -6.40 14.59
CA MET A 3 10.86 -6.81 14.52
C MET A 3 11.17 -7.39 13.13
N ARG A 4 12.23 -6.92 12.51
CA ARG A 4 12.68 -7.43 11.22
C ARG A 4 13.79 -8.46 11.45
N MET A 5 13.65 -9.60 10.82
CA MET A 5 14.65 -10.67 10.84
C MET A 5 15.01 -11.04 9.42
N ARG A 6 16.21 -11.55 9.21
CA ARG A 6 16.60 -12.15 7.93
C ARG A 6 17.31 -13.48 8.19
N LEU A 7 17.17 -14.38 7.26
CA LEU A 7 17.93 -15.65 7.28
C LEU A 7 19.41 -15.32 7.15
N LYS A 8 20.24 -15.95 7.99
CA LYS A 8 21.69 -15.74 8.00
C LYS A 8 22.28 -16.05 6.61
N SER A 9 23.22 -15.26 6.16
CA SER A 9 23.92 -15.47 4.89
C SER A 9 24.62 -16.84 4.82
N SER A 10 25.08 -17.33 5.97
CA SER A 10 25.77 -18.62 6.12
C SER A 10 24.84 -19.83 6.07
N PHE A 11 23.49 -19.66 6.15
CA PHE A 11 22.56 -20.78 6.10
C PHE A 11 22.66 -21.51 4.74
N ASN A 12 22.85 -22.82 4.77
CA ASN A 12 22.97 -23.60 3.54
C ASN A 12 21.59 -23.95 2.98
N VAL A 13 21.30 -23.48 1.78
CA VAL A 13 20.01 -23.73 1.09
C VAL A 13 20.07 -24.88 0.08
N SER A 14 21.24 -25.47 -0.17
CA SER A 14 21.44 -26.44 -1.27
C SER A 14 20.69 -27.76 -1.09
N SER A 15 20.30 -28.10 0.13
CA SER A 15 19.52 -29.31 0.44
C SER A 15 18.01 -29.15 0.19
N PHE A 16 17.55 -27.96 -0.12
CA PHE A 16 16.14 -27.65 -0.36
C PHE A 16 15.81 -27.73 -1.86
N SER A 17 14.56 -27.96 -2.19
CA SER A 17 14.06 -27.90 -3.57
C SER A 17 14.27 -26.51 -4.20
N ALA A 18 14.19 -26.44 -5.52
CA ALA A 18 14.33 -25.16 -6.24
C ALA A 18 13.30 -24.11 -5.77
N ALA A 19 12.05 -24.51 -5.50
CA ALA A 19 11.01 -23.64 -4.99
C ALA A 19 11.35 -23.11 -3.59
N ASN A 20 11.73 -23.99 -2.67
CA ASN A 20 12.14 -23.60 -1.32
C ASN A 20 13.41 -22.75 -1.31
N GLN A 21 14.36 -23.00 -2.22
CA GLN A 21 15.56 -22.15 -2.36
C GLN A 21 15.21 -20.71 -2.75
N VAL A 22 14.19 -20.50 -3.60
CA VAL A 22 13.71 -19.13 -3.95
C VAL A 22 13.23 -18.41 -2.70
N ILE A 23 12.41 -19.07 -1.88
CA ILE A 23 11.89 -18.51 -0.64
C ILE A 23 13.04 -18.19 0.35
N LEU A 24 13.93 -19.16 0.57
CA LEU A 24 15.04 -19.00 1.50
C LEU A 24 16.02 -17.89 1.06
N ASN A 25 16.30 -17.78 -0.25
CA ASN A 25 17.12 -16.71 -0.79
C ASN A 25 16.41 -15.34 -0.67
N ALA A 26 15.08 -15.30 -0.82
CA ALA A 26 14.31 -14.09 -0.55
C ALA A 26 14.39 -13.70 0.94
N LEU A 27 14.31 -14.65 1.86
CA LEU A 27 14.49 -14.42 3.30
C LEU A 27 15.90 -13.94 3.66
N LYS A 28 16.94 -14.41 2.95
CA LYS A 28 18.29 -13.85 3.09
C LYS A 28 18.41 -12.41 2.60
N LYS A 29 17.78 -12.09 1.49
CA LYS A 29 17.90 -10.79 0.83
C LYS A 29 17.01 -9.72 1.46
N TYR A 30 15.75 -10.06 1.71
CA TYR A 30 14.72 -9.10 2.12
C TYR A 30 14.33 -9.26 3.59
N GLY A 31 14.53 -10.43 4.16
CA GLY A 31 14.08 -10.77 5.52
C GLY A 31 12.57 -10.94 5.61
N MET A 32 12.09 -10.93 6.83
CA MET A 32 10.66 -11.00 7.19
C MET A 32 10.38 -10.09 8.39
N ILE A 33 9.10 -9.81 8.61
CA ILE A 33 8.63 -8.97 9.71
C ILE A 33 7.78 -9.84 10.64
N MET A 34 8.05 -9.74 11.94
CA MET A 34 7.22 -10.39 12.96
C MET A 34 5.87 -9.69 13.02
N ALA A 35 4.80 -10.41 12.68
CA ALA A 35 3.44 -9.89 12.61
C ALA A 35 2.69 -9.98 13.95
N ASP A 36 2.84 -11.09 14.68
CA ASP A 36 2.14 -11.32 15.95
C ASP A 36 2.97 -12.13 16.95
N ASN A 37 2.37 -12.47 18.10
CA ASN A 37 2.96 -13.26 19.19
C ASN A 37 2.42 -14.70 19.22
N GLY A 38 1.93 -15.22 18.12
CA GLY A 38 1.43 -16.60 18.02
C GLY A 38 2.45 -17.66 18.43
N SER A 39 2.06 -18.92 18.35
CA SER A 39 2.99 -20.04 18.57
C SER A 39 4.10 -20.05 17.53
N SER A 40 5.15 -20.86 17.75
CA SER A 40 6.44 -20.81 17.02
C SER A 40 6.33 -20.69 15.51
N MET A 41 7.25 -19.94 14.97
CA MET A 41 7.52 -19.49 13.60
C MET A 41 6.66 -20.11 12.50
N TYR A 42 5.53 -19.45 12.18
CA TYR A 42 4.79 -19.70 10.95
C TYR A 42 5.04 -18.56 9.95
N ILE A 43 5.29 -18.92 8.69
CA ILE A 43 5.34 -17.98 7.58
C ILE A 43 4.03 -18.11 6.80
N SER A 44 3.30 -17.01 6.66
CA SER A 44 2.09 -16.97 5.86
C SER A 44 2.38 -16.40 4.48
N GLY A 45 1.82 -17.04 3.45
CA GLY A 45 1.85 -16.59 2.06
C GLY A 45 0.45 -16.61 1.46
N ALA A 46 0.30 -16.03 0.25
CA ALA A 46 -0.93 -16.17 -0.51
C ALA A 46 -1.06 -17.60 -1.06
N PRO A 47 -2.25 -18.23 -0.96
CA PRO A 47 -2.48 -19.52 -1.60
C PRO A 47 -2.29 -19.41 -3.13
N ASP A 48 -1.53 -20.35 -3.70
CA ASP A 48 -1.33 -20.46 -5.14
C ASP A 48 -1.26 -21.95 -5.52
N PRO A 49 -2.02 -22.43 -6.52
CA PRO A 49 -2.04 -23.83 -6.92
C PRO A 49 -0.70 -24.33 -7.52
N ASN A 50 0.21 -23.44 -7.86
CA ASN A 50 1.53 -23.80 -8.34
C ASN A 50 2.52 -24.18 -7.23
N TRP A 51 2.17 -23.96 -5.96
CA TRP A 51 2.97 -24.39 -4.82
C TRP A 51 2.62 -25.81 -4.40
N ASP A 52 3.63 -26.66 -4.27
CA ASP A 52 3.50 -27.98 -3.63
C ASP A 52 3.61 -27.81 -2.10
N ASN A 53 2.48 -27.95 -1.41
CA ASN A 53 2.43 -27.82 0.04
C ASN A 53 3.29 -28.86 0.77
N SER A 54 3.46 -30.07 0.20
CA SER A 54 4.32 -31.10 0.78
C SER A 54 5.79 -30.70 0.71
N ASP A 55 6.19 -30.05 -0.37
CA ASP A 55 7.55 -29.51 -0.51
C ASP A 55 7.76 -28.29 0.40
N LEU A 56 6.80 -27.37 0.46
CA LEU A 56 6.86 -26.21 1.35
C LEU A 56 6.98 -26.61 2.83
N HIS A 57 6.44 -27.76 3.22
CA HIS A 57 6.52 -28.26 4.60
C HIS A 57 7.98 -28.49 5.06
N ASN A 58 8.91 -28.73 4.13
CA ASN A 58 10.34 -28.84 4.43
C ASN A 58 10.95 -27.54 4.99
N LEU A 59 10.33 -26.38 4.74
CA LEU A 59 10.76 -25.12 5.34
C LEU A 59 10.62 -25.13 6.88
N GLY A 60 9.82 -26.04 7.46
CA GLY A 60 9.71 -26.24 8.90
C GLY A 60 11.01 -26.68 9.59
N SER A 61 12.01 -27.11 8.83
CA SER A 61 13.35 -27.42 9.36
C SER A 61 14.19 -26.17 9.65
N VAL A 62 13.80 -25.01 9.15
CA VAL A 62 14.48 -23.72 9.40
C VAL A 62 13.99 -23.16 10.74
N THR A 63 14.90 -22.93 11.66
CA THR A 63 14.61 -22.54 13.03
C THR A 63 14.86 -21.05 13.28
N ALA A 64 14.38 -20.53 14.39
CA ALA A 64 14.65 -19.15 14.81
C ALA A 64 16.14 -18.85 14.96
N SER A 65 16.95 -19.86 15.33
CA SER A 65 18.40 -19.71 15.44
C SER A 65 19.12 -19.48 14.10
N ASP A 66 18.47 -19.80 13.00
CA ASP A 66 19.02 -19.58 11.65
C ASP A 66 18.81 -18.14 11.16
N PHE A 67 18.03 -17.35 11.91
CA PHE A 67 17.79 -15.95 11.61
C PHE A 67 18.66 -15.03 12.46
N GLU A 68 18.88 -13.84 11.97
CA GLU A 68 19.47 -12.71 12.67
C GLU A 68 18.50 -11.54 12.68
N VAL A 69 18.49 -10.78 13.78
CA VAL A 69 17.70 -9.55 13.88
C VAL A 69 18.38 -8.45 13.07
N VAL A 70 17.63 -7.85 12.16
CA VAL A 70 18.09 -6.68 11.39
C VAL A 70 17.84 -5.43 12.22
N GLN A 71 18.90 -4.77 12.64
CA GLN A 71 18.78 -3.47 13.28
C GLN A 71 18.29 -2.44 12.26
N MET A 72 17.11 -1.87 12.51
CA MET A 72 16.60 -0.75 11.71
C MET A 72 17.21 0.55 12.23
N ASN A 73 17.62 1.41 11.32
CA ASN A 73 18.11 2.75 11.65
C ASN A 73 17.36 3.77 10.78
N PRO A 74 16.53 4.63 11.37
CA PRO A 74 16.28 4.75 12.81
C PRO A 74 15.38 3.63 13.37
N ILE A 75 15.56 3.29 14.64
CA ILE A 75 14.58 2.51 15.41
C ILE A 75 13.47 3.49 15.82
N TYR A 76 12.25 3.27 15.33
CA TYR A 76 11.11 4.08 15.71
C TYR A 76 10.60 3.68 17.10
N THR A 77 10.57 4.65 18.01
CA THR A 77 9.96 4.56 19.34
C THR A 77 8.83 5.58 19.44
N ALA A 78 8.06 5.56 20.51
CA ALA A 78 7.03 6.57 20.73
C ALA A 78 7.59 8.02 20.74
N ALA A 79 8.89 8.19 21.04
CA ALA A 79 9.55 9.48 21.07
C ALA A 79 10.03 9.99 19.70
N ASN A 80 10.28 9.09 18.74
CA ASN A 80 10.85 9.45 17.43
C ASN A 80 10.04 8.94 16.23
N VAL A 81 8.84 8.41 16.47
CA VAL A 81 7.90 8.10 15.38
C VAL A 81 7.59 9.40 14.62
N PRO A 82 7.77 9.44 13.29
CA PRO A 82 7.38 10.61 12.53
C PRO A 82 5.91 10.95 12.79
N SER A 83 5.66 12.19 13.16
CA SER A 83 4.32 12.71 13.38
C SER A 83 3.97 13.72 12.28
N GLY A 84 2.71 13.79 11.94
CA GLY A 84 2.22 14.71 10.93
C GLY A 84 0.70 14.67 10.85
N SER A 85 0.14 15.52 10.02
CA SER A 85 -1.29 15.59 9.80
C SER A 85 -1.67 14.93 8.48
N SER A 86 -2.88 14.37 8.43
CA SER A 86 -3.51 14.00 7.16
C SER A 86 -3.58 15.21 6.23
N PRO A 87 -3.65 15.03 4.92
CA PRO A 87 -3.81 16.13 3.97
C PRO A 87 -5.05 16.96 4.26
N ALA A 88 -5.00 18.24 3.92
CA ALA A 88 -6.18 19.12 3.99
C ALA A 88 -6.69 19.43 2.58
N ILE A 89 -8.00 19.26 2.37
CA ILE A 89 -8.71 19.69 1.16
C ILE A 89 -9.46 20.98 1.50
N ALA A 90 -8.92 22.12 1.06
CA ALA A 90 -9.53 23.42 1.29
C ALA A 90 -10.73 23.65 0.37
N SER A 91 -10.69 23.13 -0.86
CA SER A 91 -11.81 23.19 -1.81
C SER A 91 -11.77 22.02 -2.79
N PHE A 92 -12.96 21.58 -3.23
CA PHE A 92 -13.18 20.72 -4.39
C PHE A 92 -14.45 21.21 -5.07
N THR A 93 -14.32 21.79 -6.26
CA THR A 93 -15.38 22.52 -6.96
C THR A 93 -15.48 22.08 -8.41
N ALA A 94 -16.59 22.41 -9.07
CA ALA A 94 -16.80 22.22 -10.50
C ALA A 94 -17.23 23.54 -11.14
N SER A 95 -16.87 23.76 -12.42
CA SER A 95 -17.30 24.91 -13.20
C SER A 95 -18.82 24.98 -13.41
N SER A 96 -19.48 23.82 -13.40
CA SER A 96 -20.95 23.66 -13.38
C SER A 96 -21.32 22.35 -12.69
N GLN A 97 -22.42 22.34 -11.97
CA GLN A 97 -22.98 21.13 -11.34
C GLN A 97 -24.25 20.63 -12.04
N SER A 98 -24.67 21.30 -13.11
CA SER A 98 -25.86 20.94 -13.88
C SER A 98 -25.54 21.17 -15.35
N ILE A 99 -25.57 20.09 -16.15
CA ILE A 99 -25.09 20.08 -17.53
C ILE A 99 -25.93 19.17 -18.41
N SER A 100 -25.82 19.37 -19.75
CA SER A 100 -26.26 18.36 -20.73
C SER A 100 -25.19 17.27 -20.87
N ALA A 101 -25.63 16.05 -21.23
CA ALA A 101 -24.76 14.88 -21.37
C ALA A 101 -23.51 15.17 -22.22
N GLY A 102 -22.35 14.81 -21.72
CA GLY A 102 -21.07 14.97 -22.40
C GLY A 102 -20.51 16.39 -22.42
N THR A 103 -21.16 17.38 -21.80
CA THR A 103 -20.63 18.74 -21.69
C THR A 103 -19.38 18.76 -20.80
N PRO A 104 -18.28 19.38 -21.25
CA PRO A 104 -17.06 19.46 -20.45
C PRO A 104 -17.25 20.28 -19.18
N VAL A 105 -16.80 19.75 -18.06
CA VAL A 105 -16.78 20.38 -16.73
C VAL A 105 -15.37 20.36 -16.20
N THR A 106 -14.88 21.50 -15.73
CA THR A 106 -13.60 21.59 -15.03
C THR A 106 -13.82 21.35 -13.54
N LEU A 107 -13.25 20.27 -13.02
CA LEU A 107 -13.10 20.03 -11.58
C LEU A 107 -11.85 20.75 -11.11
N SER A 108 -11.94 21.49 -10.01
CA SER A 108 -10.82 22.23 -9.42
C SER A 108 -10.69 21.94 -7.94
N TRP A 109 -9.47 21.89 -7.44
CA TRP A 109 -9.21 21.59 -6.03
C TRP A 109 -8.05 22.40 -5.47
N ASN A 110 -8.11 22.66 -4.17
CA ASN A 110 -7.01 23.19 -3.40
C ASN A 110 -6.70 22.20 -2.28
N VAL A 111 -5.54 21.54 -2.37
CA VAL A 111 -5.12 20.49 -1.44
C VAL A 111 -3.71 20.77 -0.98
N SER A 112 -3.48 20.62 0.32
CA SER A 112 -2.16 20.74 0.94
C SER A 112 -1.78 19.47 1.69
N GLY A 113 -0.46 19.20 1.77
CA GLY A 113 0.10 18.09 2.54
C GLY A 113 -0.11 16.69 1.95
N ALA A 114 -0.65 16.57 0.72
CA ALA A 114 -0.81 15.29 0.05
C ALA A 114 0.47 14.86 -0.67
N SER A 115 0.80 13.56 -0.60
CA SER A 115 1.84 12.94 -1.41
C SER A 115 1.32 12.54 -2.78
N TYR A 116 0.03 12.20 -2.88
CA TYR A 116 -0.65 11.94 -4.15
C TYR A 116 -2.16 12.20 -4.04
N LEU A 117 -2.77 12.45 -5.20
CA LEU A 117 -4.20 12.71 -5.35
C LEU A 117 -4.81 11.71 -6.33
N ILE A 118 -6.03 11.27 -6.04
CA ILE A 118 -6.85 10.46 -6.93
C ILE A 118 -8.21 11.14 -7.04
N VAL A 119 -8.77 11.22 -8.24
CA VAL A 119 -10.16 11.60 -8.48
C VAL A 119 -10.88 10.43 -9.15
N SER A 120 -11.98 10.01 -8.58
CA SER A 120 -12.79 8.87 -9.05
C SER A 120 -14.26 9.31 -9.15
N PRO A 121 -15.00 8.83 -10.17
CA PRO A 121 -14.55 8.00 -11.29
C PRO A 121 -13.71 8.77 -12.33
N ASP A 122 -13.31 8.10 -13.38
CA ASP A 122 -12.80 8.53 -14.69
C ASP A 122 -11.35 9.05 -14.74
N LEU A 123 -10.83 9.73 -13.71
CA LEU A 123 -9.53 10.40 -13.80
C LEU A 123 -8.36 9.61 -13.21
N GLY A 124 -8.60 8.80 -12.15
CA GLY A 124 -7.51 8.10 -11.45
C GLY A 124 -6.54 9.07 -10.77
N ALA A 125 -5.23 8.80 -10.88
CA ALA A 125 -4.21 9.68 -10.30
C ALA A 125 -4.11 11.00 -11.05
N VAL A 126 -4.21 12.12 -10.30
CA VAL A 126 -4.20 13.47 -10.88
C VAL A 126 -3.00 14.28 -10.38
N ARG A 127 -2.60 15.27 -11.21
CA ARG A 127 -1.56 16.25 -10.88
C ARG A 127 -2.10 17.67 -11.15
N GLY A 128 -1.48 18.67 -10.53
CA GLY A 128 -1.95 20.04 -10.63
C GLY A 128 -3.17 20.33 -9.77
N ALA A 129 -3.94 21.36 -10.12
CA ALA A 129 -5.05 21.88 -9.33
C ALA A 129 -6.42 21.73 -10.01
N SER A 130 -6.49 21.14 -11.19
CA SER A 130 -7.73 20.94 -11.95
C SER A 130 -7.61 19.84 -12.99
N ALA A 131 -8.77 19.32 -13.42
CA ALA A 131 -8.91 18.41 -14.57
C ALA A 131 -10.30 18.58 -15.20
N VAL A 132 -10.43 18.18 -16.46
CA VAL A 132 -11.71 18.23 -17.19
C VAL A 132 -12.31 16.84 -17.25
N VAL A 133 -13.62 16.75 -17.00
CA VAL A 133 -14.47 15.56 -17.17
C VAL A 133 -15.64 15.89 -18.07
N SER A 134 -16.23 14.88 -18.73
CA SER A 134 -17.40 15.05 -19.62
C SER A 134 -18.41 13.94 -19.33
N PRO A 135 -19.06 13.94 -18.16
CA PRO A 135 -19.97 12.87 -17.80
C PRO A 135 -21.22 12.86 -18.68
N THR A 136 -21.66 11.65 -19.06
CA THR A 136 -22.90 11.42 -19.82
C THR A 136 -24.07 11.04 -18.94
N GLN A 137 -23.83 10.82 -17.65
CA GLN A 137 -24.81 10.52 -16.63
C GLN A 137 -24.49 11.29 -15.35
N SER A 138 -25.49 11.55 -14.51
CA SER A 138 -25.27 12.17 -13.21
C SER A 138 -24.22 11.39 -12.41
N THR A 139 -23.15 12.05 -12.04
CA THR A 139 -21.93 11.44 -11.48
C THR A 139 -21.48 12.17 -10.23
N THR A 140 -21.16 11.42 -9.18
CA THR A 140 -20.50 11.94 -8.00
C THR A 140 -19.01 11.69 -8.10
N TYR A 141 -18.24 12.76 -8.21
CA TYR A 141 -16.78 12.70 -8.18
C TYR A 141 -16.28 12.81 -6.74
N THR A 142 -15.29 11.99 -6.41
CA THR A 142 -14.61 11.99 -5.11
C THR A 142 -13.12 12.24 -5.32
N ILE A 143 -12.58 13.23 -4.64
CA ILE A 143 -11.13 13.43 -4.55
C ILE A 143 -10.61 12.76 -3.27
N TYR A 144 -9.53 12.03 -3.39
CA TYR A 144 -8.78 11.38 -2.32
C TYR A 144 -7.40 12.00 -2.24
N ALA A 145 -7.12 12.67 -1.14
CA ALA A 145 -5.82 13.21 -0.82
C ALA A 145 -5.15 12.31 0.22
N THR A 146 -3.95 11.81 -0.06
CA THR A 146 -3.28 10.82 0.80
C THR A 146 -1.82 11.20 1.05
N ASN A 147 -1.36 10.97 2.27
CA ASN A 147 0.05 11.01 2.67
C ASN A 147 0.37 9.88 3.65
N ALA A 148 1.58 9.85 4.21
CA ALA A 148 2.00 8.85 5.19
C ALA A 148 1.19 8.87 6.51
N PHE A 149 0.47 9.96 6.80
CA PHE A 149 -0.24 10.17 8.06
C PHE A 149 -1.75 9.98 7.95
N GLY A 150 -2.27 9.80 6.73
CA GLY A 150 -3.68 9.51 6.52
C GLY A 150 -4.22 9.93 5.16
N ARG A 151 -5.53 9.88 5.06
CA ARG A 151 -6.30 10.21 3.86
C ARG A 151 -7.47 11.13 4.21
N THR A 152 -7.68 12.14 3.38
CA THR A 152 -8.83 13.04 3.43
C THR A 152 -9.58 12.96 2.11
N THR A 153 -10.90 13.09 2.14
CA THR A 153 -11.77 12.99 0.96
C THR A 153 -12.74 14.17 0.89
N ALA A 154 -13.09 14.55 -0.33
CA ALA A 154 -14.20 15.46 -0.61
C ALA A 154 -14.96 14.98 -1.85
N THR A 155 -16.25 15.31 -1.94
CA THR A 155 -17.12 14.89 -3.04
C THR A 155 -17.80 16.08 -3.69
N ILE A 156 -18.12 15.94 -4.99
CA ILE A 156 -18.96 16.88 -5.72
C ILE A 156 -19.86 16.09 -6.68
N ASN A 157 -21.12 16.50 -6.78
CA ASN A 157 -22.09 15.88 -7.70
C ASN A 157 -22.27 16.73 -8.94
N ILE A 158 -22.25 16.11 -10.11
CA ILE A 158 -22.60 16.69 -11.41
C ILE A 158 -23.89 16.03 -11.86
N THR A 159 -24.94 16.81 -11.99
CA THR A 159 -26.25 16.37 -12.50
C THR A 159 -26.30 16.54 -14.01
N VAL A 160 -26.69 15.48 -14.71
CA VAL A 160 -26.88 15.46 -16.18
C VAL A 160 -28.37 15.31 -16.49
N HIS A 161 -28.87 16.18 -17.38
CA HIS A 161 -30.26 16.18 -17.85
C HIS A 161 -30.35 16.42 -19.37
#